data_79c0be24e09356ece9f6de94487a0213
#
_entry.id   79c0be24e09356ece9f6de94487a0213
#
_cell.length_a   1.000
_cell.length_b   1.000
_cell.length_c   1.000
_cell.angle_alpha   90.00
_cell.angle_beta   90.00
_cell.angle_gamma   90.00
#
_symmetry.space_group_name_H-M   'P 1'
#
loop_
_entity.id
_entity.type
_entity.pdbx_description
1 polymer ?
#
loop_
_entity_poly.entity_id
_entity_poly.type
_entity_poly.pdbx_seq_one_letter_code
_entity_poly.pdbx_strand_id
1 'polypeptide(L)'
;MDASSARPTSPTEPLRIAVMGAGAVGCYFGALLARAGHQVTLIGRPAHVQAVQQHGLRLETAALDVQVPMQASTEASAVRDADVVMFCVKSTATEEAAREMQPHLAPGALVLTMQNGVDNDERVRAVLGPSVAVAAAVVYVATAMAGPGHVRHFGRGELVIAPSALSEQVARQFGAAGIAVQVSPDVRGALWAKLVINCAYNALSALCQLPYGPLVQAPGVADVVDDVVAECLAVARADGVTLPGDVPAAVRGLPATMPGQFSSTAQDVALGKPSEIDHLNGYVVRRGEALGVPTPLNRTLQVLVRLAPSRVQASQAPRNPPQNS
;
A
#
# COMPACT_ATOMS: atom_id res chain seq x y z
N MET A 1 -22.94 19.03 28.92
CA MET A 1 -22.36 17.70 28.77
C MET A 1 -23.24 16.95 27.80
N ASP A 2 -22.98 17.13 26.50
CA ASP A 2 -23.68 16.39 25.44
C ASP A 2 -22.76 15.28 24.97
N ALA A 3 -23.09 14.07 25.39
CA ALA A 3 -22.46 12.88 24.83
C ALA A 3 -22.96 12.77 23.38
N SER A 4 -22.16 13.28 22.43
CA SER A 4 -22.36 13.08 21.01
C SER A 4 -22.35 11.57 20.74
N SER A 5 -23.54 10.99 20.64
CA SER A 5 -23.76 9.58 20.35
C SER A 5 -23.22 9.27 18.96
N ALA A 6 -22.19 8.42 18.91
CA ALA A 6 -21.83 7.75 17.66
C ALA A 6 -23.11 7.16 17.05
N ARG A 7 -23.48 7.55 15.82
CA ARG A 7 -24.62 6.96 15.11
C ARG A 7 -24.33 5.49 14.90
N PRO A 8 -25.18 4.57 15.40
CA PRO A 8 -25.06 3.18 14.97
C PRO A 8 -25.45 3.14 13.49
N THR A 9 -24.46 2.90 12.61
CA THR A 9 -24.76 2.64 11.20
C THR A 9 -25.50 1.32 11.11
N SER A 10 -26.69 1.33 10.49
CA SER A 10 -27.42 0.10 10.21
C SER A 10 -26.53 -0.85 9.39
N PRO A 11 -26.52 -2.16 9.65
CA PRO A 11 -25.69 -3.12 8.92
C PRO A 11 -25.88 -3.13 7.40
N THR A 12 -26.98 -2.54 6.92
CA THR A 12 -27.38 -2.49 5.51
C THR A 12 -27.30 -1.12 4.87
N GLU A 13 -27.04 -0.05 5.64
CA GLU A 13 -26.91 1.29 5.08
C GLU A 13 -25.55 1.46 4.37
N PRO A 14 -25.52 2.19 3.23
CA PRO A 14 -24.27 2.53 2.57
C PRO A 14 -23.31 3.27 3.49
N LEU A 15 -22.04 2.84 3.54
CA LEU A 15 -20.99 3.52 4.29
C LEU A 15 -20.60 4.83 3.61
N ARG A 16 -20.22 5.81 4.43
CA ARG A 16 -19.49 7.00 4.00
C ARG A 16 -18.01 6.71 4.15
N ILE A 17 -17.30 6.72 3.04
CA ILE A 17 -15.91 6.27 2.97
C ILE A 17 -15.05 7.42 2.47
N ALA A 18 -14.04 7.80 3.23
CA ALA A 18 -13.00 8.69 2.77
C ALA A 18 -11.75 7.87 2.39
N VAL A 19 -11.16 8.19 1.25
CA VAL A 19 -9.91 7.59 0.79
C VAL A 19 -8.80 8.62 0.99
N MET A 20 -8.09 8.54 2.11
CA MET A 20 -6.94 9.41 2.39
C MET A 20 -5.72 8.91 1.62
N GLY A 21 -5.45 9.56 0.49
CA GLY A 21 -4.44 9.14 -0.48
C GLY A 21 -5.05 8.49 -1.72
N ALA A 22 -5.50 9.31 -2.68
CA ALA A 22 -6.06 8.88 -3.96
C ALA A 22 -4.96 8.37 -4.92
N GLY A 23 -4.18 7.38 -4.48
CA GLY A 23 -3.26 6.59 -5.29
C GLY A 23 -3.94 5.38 -5.91
N ALA A 24 -3.16 4.48 -6.55
CA ALA A 24 -3.72 3.35 -7.29
C ALA A 24 -4.58 2.43 -6.42
N VAL A 25 -4.11 2.08 -5.21
CA VAL A 25 -4.84 1.23 -4.26
C VAL A 25 -6.14 1.90 -3.84
N GLY A 26 -6.07 3.15 -3.33
CA GLY A 26 -7.25 3.88 -2.88
C GLY A 26 -8.27 4.13 -3.98
N CYS A 27 -7.82 4.47 -5.20
CA CYS A 27 -8.69 4.66 -6.36
C CYS A 27 -9.39 3.36 -6.77
N TYR A 28 -8.68 2.24 -6.81
CA TYR A 28 -9.26 0.96 -7.20
C TYR A 28 -10.38 0.52 -6.25
N PHE A 29 -10.08 0.42 -4.96
CA PHE A 29 -11.08 0.00 -3.98
C PHE A 29 -12.20 1.03 -3.83
N GLY A 30 -11.85 2.34 -3.82
CA GLY A 30 -12.83 3.41 -3.79
C GLY A 30 -13.82 3.36 -4.96
N ALA A 31 -13.34 3.07 -6.18
CA ALA A 31 -14.22 2.93 -7.36
C ALA A 31 -15.16 1.73 -7.25
N LEU A 32 -14.69 0.58 -6.76
CA LEU A 32 -15.55 -0.59 -6.55
C LEU A 32 -16.65 -0.29 -5.54
N LEU A 33 -16.31 0.37 -4.43
CA LEU A 33 -17.25 0.75 -3.37
C LEU A 33 -18.27 1.80 -3.85
N ALA A 34 -17.83 2.81 -4.60
CA ALA A 34 -18.74 3.81 -5.18
C ALA A 34 -19.74 3.16 -6.16
N ARG A 35 -19.28 2.21 -6.99
CA ARG A 35 -20.14 1.45 -7.90
C ARG A 35 -21.16 0.57 -7.16
N ALA A 36 -20.83 0.12 -5.95
CA ALA A 36 -21.74 -0.64 -5.09
C ALA A 36 -22.71 0.24 -4.30
N GLY A 37 -22.68 1.58 -4.50
CA GLY A 37 -23.62 2.52 -3.89
C GLY A 37 -23.14 3.16 -2.60
N HIS A 38 -21.88 2.95 -2.19
CA HIS A 38 -21.31 3.66 -1.05
C HIS A 38 -20.98 5.12 -1.41
N GLN A 39 -21.01 6.01 -0.40
CA GLN A 39 -20.60 7.39 -0.58
C GLN A 39 -19.08 7.49 -0.41
N VAL A 40 -18.36 7.64 -1.50
CA VAL A 40 -16.90 7.63 -1.50
C VAL A 40 -16.34 8.99 -1.89
N THR A 41 -15.45 9.55 -1.05
CA THR A 41 -14.70 10.76 -1.32
C THR A 41 -13.21 10.45 -1.42
N LEU A 42 -12.61 10.74 -2.58
CA LEU A 42 -11.16 10.62 -2.79
C LEU A 42 -10.46 11.87 -2.30
N ILE A 43 -9.40 11.72 -1.49
CA ILE A 43 -8.57 12.84 -1.03
C ILE A 43 -7.19 12.69 -1.66
N GLY A 44 -6.78 13.69 -2.45
CA GLY A 44 -5.56 13.55 -3.24
C GLY A 44 -5.02 14.85 -3.81
N ARG A 45 -4.06 14.71 -4.72
CA ARG A 45 -3.37 15.86 -5.33
C ARG A 45 -4.27 16.61 -6.32
N PRO A 46 -4.07 17.94 -6.48
CA PRO A 46 -4.96 18.80 -7.28
C PRO A 46 -5.26 18.28 -8.69
N ALA A 47 -4.27 17.90 -9.47
CA ALA A 47 -4.47 17.44 -10.85
C ALA A 47 -5.35 16.17 -10.93
N HIS A 48 -5.20 15.24 -9.97
CA HIS A 48 -6.04 14.04 -9.91
C HIS A 48 -7.47 14.38 -9.46
N VAL A 49 -7.60 15.20 -8.42
CA VAL A 49 -8.89 15.66 -7.90
C VAL A 49 -9.68 16.38 -8.97
N GLN A 50 -9.06 17.31 -9.70
CA GLN A 50 -9.70 18.03 -10.80
C GLN A 50 -10.21 17.08 -11.89
N ALA A 51 -9.41 16.10 -12.29
CA ALA A 51 -9.82 15.12 -13.31
C ALA A 51 -11.03 14.29 -12.84
N VAL A 52 -11.04 13.86 -11.57
CA VAL A 52 -12.16 13.10 -10.99
C VAL A 52 -13.42 13.95 -10.87
N GLN A 53 -13.30 15.21 -10.44
CA GLN A 53 -14.45 16.12 -10.33
C GLN A 53 -15.09 16.43 -11.68
N GLN A 54 -14.30 16.53 -12.74
CA GLN A 54 -14.78 16.84 -14.09
C GLN A 54 -15.37 15.63 -14.81
N HIS A 55 -14.78 14.46 -14.64
CA HIS A 55 -15.08 13.29 -15.47
C HIS A 55 -15.43 12.02 -14.67
N GLY A 56 -15.33 12.04 -13.32
CA GLY A 56 -15.32 10.84 -12.50
C GLY A 56 -13.98 10.11 -12.59
N LEU A 57 -13.87 8.95 -11.92
CA LEU A 57 -12.68 8.10 -11.95
C LEU A 57 -12.85 7.00 -13.00
N ARG A 58 -11.95 6.94 -13.99
CA ARG A 58 -11.89 5.82 -14.93
C ARG A 58 -11.27 4.60 -14.24
N LEU A 59 -12.04 3.53 -14.16
CA LEU A 59 -11.61 2.22 -13.67
C LEU A 59 -11.45 1.28 -14.86
N GLU A 60 -10.20 0.92 -15.15
CA GLU A 60 -9.84 -0.04 -16.20
C GLU A 60 -9.36 -1.35 -15.56
N THR A 61 -10.01 -2.45 -15.90
CA THR A 61 -9.66 -3.82 -15.50
C THR A 61 -9.69 -4.73 -16.72
N ALA A 62 -9.32 -5.99 -16.59
CA ALA A 62 -9.45 -6.96 -17.69
C ALA A 62 -10.92 -7.13 -18.17
N ALA A 63 -11.90 -6.89 -17.30
CA ALA A 63 -13.33 -7.09 -17.60
C ALA A 63 -14.13 -5.80 -17.73
N LEU A 64 -13.60 -4.66 -17.27
CA LEU A 64 -14.33 -3.39 -17.20
C LEU A 64 -13.44 -2.23 -17.64
N ASP A 65 -14.05 -1.31 -18.38
CA ASP A 65 -13.51 0.03 -18.64
C ASP A 65 -14.66 1.01 -18.49
N VAL A 66 -14.76 1.64 -17.31
CA VAL A 66 -15.92 2.45 -16.95
C VAL A 66 -15.52 3.73 -16.23
N GLN A 67 -16.33 4.77 -16.41
CA GLN A 67 -16.22 6.00 -15.66
C GLN A 67 -17.13 5.94 -14.44
N VAL A 68 -16.54 6.11 -13.25
CA VAL A 68 -17.24 6.05 -11.96
C VAL A 68 -17.40 7.46 -11.41
N PRO A 69 -18.64 7.99 -11.31
CA PRO A 69 -18.88 9.26 -10.64
C PRO A 69 -18.48 9.18 -9.17
N MET A 70 -17.61 10.09 -8.71
CA MET A 70 -17.11 10.10 -7.33
C MET A 70 -16.88 11.53 -6.86
N GLN A 71 -16.95 11.72 -5.55
CA GLN A 71 -16.47 12.95 -4.92
C GLN A 71 -14.95 12.92 -4.79
N ALA A 72 -14.33 14.10 -4.91
CA ALA A 72 -12.90 14.25 -4.70
C ALA A 72 -12.58 15.60 -4.07
N SER A 73 -11.55 15.64 -3.21
CA SER A 73 -11.10 16.84 -2.48
C SER A 73 -9.58 16.85 -2.37
N THR A 74 -9.00 18.04 -2.30
CA THR A 74 -7.59 18.23 -1.90
C THR A 74 -7.42 18.33 -0.39
N GLU A 75 -8.51 18.54 0.35
CA GLU A 75 -8.51 18.86 1.76
C GLU A 75 -8.70 17.62 2.64
N ALA A 76 -7.84 17.43 3.63
CA ALA A 76 -7.97 16.35 4.61
C ALA A 76 -9.27 16.44 5.43
N SER A 77 -9.88 17.64 5.54
CA SER A 77 -11.16 17.84 6.19
C SER A 77 -12.34 17.07 5.56
N ALA A 78 -12.18 16.56 4.34
CA ALA A 78 -13.17 15.72 3.69
C ALA A 78 -13.37 14.34 4.35
N VAL A 79 -12.59 13.99 5.38
CA VAL A 79 -12.83 12.81 6.23
C VAL A 79 -13.95 13.01 7.26
N ARG A 80 -14.47 14.23 7.42
CA ARG A 80 -15.33 14.65 8.54
C ARG A 80 -16.54 13.75 8.80
N ASP A 81 -17.19 13.28 7.75
CA ASP A 81 -18.41 12.48 7.86
C ASP A 81 -18.18 11.00 7.58
N ALA A 82 -16.93 10.59 7.44
CA ALA A 82 -16.62 9.21 7.09
C ALA A 82 -16.85 8.23 8.25
N ASP A 83 -17.51 7.12 7.98
CA ASP A 83 -17.60 5.97 8.86
C ASP A 83 -16.32 5.14 8.80
N VAL A 84 -15.69 5.10 7.62
CA VAL A 84 -14.42 4.41 7.37
C VAL A 84 -13.48 5.33 6.59
N VAL A 85 -12.26 5.51 7.08
CA VAL A 85 -11.17 6.15 6.35
C VAL A 85 -10.21 5.07 5.84
N MET A 86 -10.21 4.86 4.53
CA MET A 86 -9.20 4.04 3.85
C MET A 86 -7.91 4.85 3.75
N PHE A 87 -6.93 4.54 4.60
CA PHE A 87 -5.68 5.28 4.69
C PHE A 87 -4.65 4.67 3.73
N CYS A 88 -4.51 5.31 2.55
CA CYS A 88 -3.79 4.80 1.38
C CYS A 88 -2.62 5.69 0.92
N VAL A 89 -2.17 6.63 1.76
CA VAL A 89 -1.00 7.45 1.45
C VAL A 89 0.28 6.60 1.39
N LYS A 90 1.32 7.08 0.75
CA LYS A 90 2.64 6.43 0.82
C LYS A 90 3.12 6.39 2.26
N SER A 91 3.83 5.31 2.66
CA SER A 91 4.34 5.14 4.03
C SER A 91 5.27 6.28 4.48
N THR A 92 5.86 7.00 3.53
CA THR A 92 6.66 8.22 3.77
C THR A 92 5.85 9.42 4.25
N ALA A 93 4.53 9.42 4.06
CA ALA A 93 3.63 10.53 4.43
C ALA A 93 2.65 10.14 5.56
N THR A 94 2.89 9.02 6.25
CA THR A 94 1.94 8.46 7.22
C THR A 94 1.63 9.44 8.36
N GLU A 95 2.64 9.96 9.03
CA GLU A 95 2.43 10.85 10.19
C GLU A 95 1.86 12.20 9.80
N GLU A 96 2.28 12.75 8.66
CA GLU A 96 1.79 14.02 8.14
C GLU A 96 0.29 13.92 7.82
N ALA A 97 -0.09 12.97 7.00
CA ALA A 97 -1.49 12.75 6.62
C ALA A 97 -2.38 12.40 7.82
N ALA A 98 -1.85 11.66 8.81
CA ALA A 98 -2.57 11.37 10.04
C ALA A 98 -2.82 12.64 10.87
N ARG A 99 -1.83 13.54 11.00
CA ARG A 99 -2.01 14.84 11.71
C ARG A 99 -3.00 15.75 10.98
N GLU A 100 -2.96 15.80 9.65
CA GLU A 100 -3.88 16.61 8.86
C GLU A 100 -5.34 16.18 9.03
N MET A 101 -5.61 14.88 9.05
CA MET A 101 -6.99 14.39 9.19
C MET A 101 -7.50 14.34 10.63
N GLN A 102 -6.60 14.26 11.62
CA GLN A 102 -6.95 14.06 13.05
C GLN A 102 -8.05 15.03 13.56
N PRO A 103 -7.98 16.37 13.34
CA PRO A 103 -8.98 17.30 13.84
C PRO A 103 -10.35 17.18 13.17
N HIS A 104 -10.45 16.40 12.12
CA HIS A 104 -11.64 16.27 11.28
C HIS A 104 -12.32 14.91 11.37
N LEU A 105 -11.72 13.93 12.05
CA LEU A 105 -12.29 12.60 12.15
C LEU A 105 -13.61 12.58 12.91
N ALA A 106 -14.60 11.88 12.36
CA ALA A 106 -15.86 11.66 13.05
C ALA A 106 -15.65 10.76 14.28
N PRO A 107 -16.39 11.01 15.40
CA PRO A 107 -16.41 10.08 16.51
C PRO A 107 -16.84 8.68 16.07
N GLY A 108 -16.05 7.66 16.42
CA GLY A 108 -16.31 6.27 16.06
C GLY A 108 -15.90 5.86 14.64
N ALA A 109 -15.30 6.77 13.86
CA ALA A 109 -14.74 6.40 12.56
C ALA A 109 -13.64 5.35 12.71
N LEU A 110 -13.60 4.40 11.76
CA LEU A 110 -12.51 3.43 11.63
C LEU A 110 -11.48 3.92 10.61
N VAL A 111 -10.23 4.02 11.02
CA VAL A 111 -9.10 4.23 10.09
C VAL A 111 -8.52 2.86 9.72
N LEU A 112 -8.64 2.49 8.47
CA LEU A 112 -8.12 1.24 7.92
C LEU A 112 -6.82 1.51 7.15
N THR A 113 -5.66 1.11 7.70
CA THR A 113 -4.36 1.36 7.06
C THR A 113 -4.14 0.34 5.94
N MET A 114 -4.14 0.83 4.69
CA MET A 114 -4.04 -0.01 3.48
C MET A 114 -2.68 0.13 2.78
N GLN A 115 -1.67 0.49 3.53
CA GLN A 115 -0.32 0.76 3.05
C GLN A 115 0.54 -0.51 3.02
N ASN A 116 1.61 -0.50 2.23
CA ASN A 116 2.66 -1.51 2.32
C ASN A 116 3.51 -1.29 3.59
N GLY A 117 4.10 -2.36 4.11
CA GLY A 117 4.87 -2.33 5.37
C GLY A 117 4.07 -2.93 6.52
N VAL A 118 4.66 -2.95 7.70
CA VAL A 118 4.12 -3.68 8.87
C VAL A 118 3.86 -2.79 10.09
N ASP A 119 4.29 -1.53 10.07
CA ASP A 119 4.26 -0.60 11.20
C ASP A 119 3.32 0.62 10.99
N ASN A 120 2.64 0.71 9.85
CA ASN A 120 1.86 1.89 9.52
C ASN A 120 0.68 2.13 10.48
N ASP A 121 0.02 1.08 10.94
CA ASP A 121 -1.07 1.20 11.90
C ASP A 121 -0.58 1.66 13.29
N GLU A 122 0.59 1.21 13.74
CA GLU A 122 1.23 1.67 14.97
C GLU A 122 1.58 3.17 14.85
N ARG A 123 2.15 3.59 13.72
CA ARG A 123 2.50 4.98 13.43
C ARG A 123 1.27 5.89 13.36
N VAL A 124 0.19 5.42 12.73
CA VAL A 124 -1.09 6.14 12.69
C VAL A 124 -1.69 6.26 14.09
N ARG A 125 -1.72 5.16 14.88
CA ARG A 125 -2.20 5.20 16.27
C ARG A 125 -1.39 6.16 17.15
N ALA A 126 -0.07 6.20 16.97
CA ALA A 126 0.79 7.11 17.73
C ALA A 126 0.42 8.59 17.49
N VAL A 127 -0.06 8.95 16.30
CA VAL A 127 -0.51 10.30 15.98
C VAL A 127 -1.94 10.55 16.43
N LEU A 128 -2.88 9.62 16.12
CA LEU A 128 -4.31 9.85 16.35
C LEU A 128 -4.73 9.66 17.80
N GLY A 129 -3.94 8.95 18.59
CA GLY A 129 -4.24 8.64 19.99
C GLY A 129 -5.23 7.46 20.15
N PRO A 130 -5.47 7.05 21.41
CA PRO A 130 -6.21 5.82 21.73
C PRO A 130 -7.73 5.92 21.50
N SER A 131 -8.26 7.13 21.31
CA SER A 131 -9.70 7.34 21.08
C SER A 131 -10.16 7.03 19.66
N VAL A 132 -9.22 6.93 18.71
CA VAL A 132 -9.53 6.63 17.31
C VAL A 132 -9.29 5.14 17.03
N ALA A 133 -10.29 4.47 16.46
CA ALA A 133 -10.16 3.10 16.04
C ALA A 133 -9.26 3.00 14.79
N VAL A 134 -8.13 2.28 14.89
CA VAL A 134 -7.23 2.03 13.77
C VAL A 134 -7.10 0.52 13.58
N ALA A 135 -7.35 0.02 12.38
CA ALA A 135 -7.14 -1.37 12.01
C ALA A 135 -6.13 -1.48 10.88
N ALA A 136 -5.22 -2.43 11.00
CA ALA A 136 -4.29 -2.77 9.94
C ALA A 136 -4.99 -3.59 8.84
N ALA A 137 -4.59 -3.38 7.58
CA ALA A 137 -5.02 -4.20 6.46
C ALA A 137 -3.85 -4.67 5.60
N VAL A 138 -3.83 -5.94 5.28
CA VAL A 138 -3.00 -6.47 4.19
C VAL A 138 -3.77 -6.34 2.89
N VAL A 139 -3.19 -5.68 1.92
CA VAL A 139 -3.80 -5.43 0.62
C VAL A 139 -3.08 -6.26 -0.44
N TYR A 140 -3.78 -7.19 -1.05
CA TYR A 140 -3.25 -7.98 -2.17
C TYR A 140 -3.88 -7.50 -3.47
N VAL A 141 -3.21 -6.59 -4.16
CA VAL A 141 -3.71 -6.02 -5.41
C VAL A 141 -2.55 -5.60 -6.31
N ALA A 142 -2.72 -5.76 -7.60
CA ALA A 142 -1.84 -5.21 -8.62
C ALA A 142 -2.58 -4.08 -9.35
N THR A 143 -2.20 -2.84 -9.06
CA THR A 143 -2.81 -1.63 -9.64
C THR A 143 -1.76 -0.58 -9.96
N ALA A 144 -2.05 0.29 -10.92
CA ALA A 144 -1.25 1.48 -11.22
C ALA A 144 -2.14 2.64 -11.64
N MET A 145 -1.68 3.87 -11.40
CA MET A 145 -2.28 5.06 -12.01
C MET A 145 -1.79 5.18 -13.45
N ALA A 146 -2.71 5.18 -14.41
CA ALA A 146 -2.40 5.41 -15.82
C ALA A 146 -2.34 6.92 -16.15
N GLY A 147 -2.87 7.76 -15.26
CA GLY A 147 -2.87 9.21 -15.35
C GLY A 147 -3.80 9.82 -14.31
N PRO A 148 -3.93 11.15 -14.26
CA PRO A 148 -4.94 11.80 -13.44
C PRO A 148 -6.34 11.27 -13.75
N GLY A 149 -7.10 10.87 -12.72
CA GLY A 149 -8.44 10.33 -12.88
C GLY A 149 -8.53 8.94 -13.54
N HIS A 150 -7.41 8.20 -13.68
CA HIS A 150 -7.41 6.90 -14.34
C HIS A 150 -6.60 5.85 -13.58
N VAL A 151 -7.24 4.82 -13.08
CA VAL A 151 -6.63 3.66 -12.41
C VAL A 151 -6.78 2.40 -13.25
N ARG A 152 -5.70 1.63 -13.35
CA ARG A 152 -5.66 0.30 -13.99
C ARG A 152 -5.47 -0.78 -12.95
N HIS A 153 -6.19 -1.88 -13.12
CA HIS A 153 -6.09 -3.07 -12.29
C HIS A 153 -5.57 -4.25 -13.13
N PHE A 154 -4.58 -4.97 -12.58
CA PHE A 154 -3.89 -6.06 -13.27
C PHE A 154 -4.14 -7.43 -12.62
N GLY A 155 -4.76 -7.46 -11.45
CA GLY A 155 -5.12 -8.72 -10.78
C GLY A 155 -5.17 -8.62 -9.26
N ARG A 156 -5.74 -9.66 -8.67
CA ARG A 156 -6.04 -9.77 -7.25
C ARG A 156 -7.04 -8.68 -6.80
N GLY A 157 -7.19 -8.45 -5.51
CA GLY A 157 -8.12 -7.46 -4.96
C GLY A 157 -8.62 -7.84 -3.58
N GLU A 158 -7.90 -8.72 -2.86
CA GLU A 158 -8.28 -9.24 -1.56
C GLU A 158 -7.67 -8.43 -0.43
N LEU A 159 -8.39 -8.36 0.69
CA LEU A 159 -7.97 -7.72 1.93
C LEU A 159 -7.98 -8.72 3.08
N VAL A 160 -6.99 -8.62 3.97
CA VAL A 160 -7.04 -9.22 5.30
C VAL A 160 -6.97 -8.07 6.29
N ILE A 161 -7.98 -7.91 7.16
CA ILE A 161 -8.08 -6.78 8.07
C ILE A 161 -8.08 -7.22 9.54
N ALA A 162 -7.51 -6.38 10.39
CA ALA A 162 -7.49 -6.61 11.83
C ALA A 162 -8.92 -6.47 12.42
N PRO A 163 -9.25 -7.18 13.52
CA PRO A 163 -10.50 -7.02 14.22
C PRO A 163 -10.65 -5.61 14.79
N SER A 164 -11.84 -5.06 14.65
CA SER A 164 -12.32 -3.84 15.31
C SER A 164 -13.84 -3.88 15.43
N ALA A 165 -14.44 -2.90 16.08
CA ALA A 165 -15.90 -2.83 16.20
C ALA A 165 -16.62 -2.80 14.84
N LEU A 166 -15.98 -2.29 13.77
CA LEU A 166 -16.56 -2.16 12.43
C LEU A 166 -16.04 -3.20 11.43
N SER A 167 -15.03 -4.02 11.77
CA SER A 167 -14.36 -4.90 10.79
C SER A 167 -15.31 -5.91 10.15
N GLU A 168 -16.24 -6.50 10.90
CA GLU A 168 -17.23 -7.41 10.36
C GLU A 168 -18.24 -6.72 9.43
N GLN A 169 -18.63 -5.49 9.74
CA GLN A 169 -19.49 -4.69 8.86
C GLN A 169 -18.75 -4.32 7.57
N VAL A 170 -17.50 -3.88 7.68
CA VAL A 170 -16.62 -3.60 6.53
C VAL A 170 -16.47 -4.84 5.66
N ALA A 171 -16.18 -6.00 6.25
CA ALA A 171 -16.03 -7.25 5.50
C ALA A 171 -17.30 -7.62 4.72
N ARG A 172 -18.47 -7.51 5.32
CA ARG A 172 -19.75 -7.77 4.63
C ARG A 172 -20.02 -6.77 3.50
N GLN A 173 -19.87 -5.48 3.76
CA GLN A 173 -20.23 -4.45 2.78
C GLN A 173 -19.21 -4.38 1.63
N PHE A 174 -17.92 -4.54 1.90
CA PHE A 174 -16.90 -4.65 0.87
C PHE A 174 -17.07 -5.94 0.06
N GLY A 175 -17.44 -7.05 0.74
CA GLY A 175 -17.80 -8.30 0.07
C GLY A 175 -18.96 -8.14 -0.92
N ALA A 176 -19.99 -7.39 -0.55
CA ALA A 176 -21.12 -7.06 -1.44
C ALA A 176 -20.67 -6.19 -2.65
N ALA A 177 -19.61 -5.40 -2.50
CA ALA A 177 -18.97 -4.66 -3.58
C ALA A 177 -18.00 -5.49 -4.45
N GLY A 178 -17.88 -6.80 -4.19
CA GLY A 178 -16.97 -7.70 -4.91
C GLY A 178 -15.53 -7.70 -4.40
N ILE A 179 -15.28 -7.13 -3.23
CA ILE A 179 -13.95 -7.11 -2.59
C ILE A 179 -13.91 -8.22 -1.55
N ALA A 180 -13.10 -9.25 -1.77
CA ALA A 180 -12.93 -10.31 -0.79
C ALA A 180 -12.19 -9.77 0.45
N VAL A 181 -12.84 -9.81 1.61
CA VAL A 181 -12.27 -9.34 2.88
C VAL A 181 -12.34 -10.44 3.91
N GLN A 182 -11.20 -10.74 4.53
CA GLN A 182 -11.10 -11.63 5.67
C GLN A 182 -10.79 -10.82 6.93
N VAL A 183 -11.54 -10.99 8.00
CA VAL A 183 -11.17 -10.49 9.33
C VAL A 183 -10.29 -11.52 10.01
N SER A 184 -9.11 -11.12 10.46
CA SER A 184 -8.14 -12.03 11.09
C SER A 184 -7.47 -11.38 12.29
N PRO A 185 -7.39 -12.06 13.44
CA PRO A 185 -6.61 -11.58 14.58
C PRO A 185 -5.10 -11.59 14.30
N ASP A 186 -4.66 -12.35 13.28
CA ASP A 186 -3.25 -12.55 12.94
C ASP A 186 -2.83 -11.74 11.68
N VAL A 187 -3.32 -10.49 11.59
CA VAL A 187 -2.95 -9.59 10.49
C VAL A 187 -1.47 -9.25 10.49
N ARG A 188 -0.83 -9.19 11.68
CA ARG A 188 0.61 -8.90 11.79
C ARG A 188 1.44 -9.95 11.06
N GLY A 189 1.13 -11.24 11.22
CA GLY A 189 1.79 -12.32 10.48
C GLY A 189 1.61 -12.19 8.96
N ALA A 190 0.41 -11.86 8.51
CA ALA A 190 0.12 -11.65 7.09
C ALA A 190 0.82 -10.41 6.50
N LEU A 191 0.93 -9.29 7.25
CA LEU A 191 1.73 -8.13 6.88
C LEU A 191 3.20 -8.47 6.72
N TRP A 192 3.77 -9.25 7.68
CA TRP A 192 5.15 -9.70 7.60
C TRP A 192 5.39 -10.65 6.42
N ALA A 193 4.47 -11.59 6.16
CA ALA A 193 4.58 -12.47 4.99
C ALA A 193 4.65 -11.67 3.69
N LYS A 194 3.82 -10.64 3.55
CA LYS A 194 3.86 -9.71 2.41
C LYS A 194 5.15 -8.87 2.40
N LEU A 195 5.63 -8.42 3.58
CA LEU A 195 6.90 -7.69 3.68
C LEU A 195 8.07 -8.53 3.17
N VAL A 196 8.15 -9.83 3.55
CA VAL A 196 9.21 -10.74 3.08
C VAL A 196 9.21 -10.81 1.56
N ILE A 197 8.05 -10.98 0.93
CA ILE A 197 7.91 -10.99 -0.55
C ILE A 197 8.42 -9.68 -1.15
N ASN A 198 8.02 -8.55 -0.57
CA ASN A 198 8.46 -7.23 -1.05
C ASN A 198 9.98 -7.03 -0.90
N CYS A 199 10.57 -7.44 0.23
CA CYS A 199 12.01 -7.35 0.46
C CYS A 199 12.79 -8.20 -0.53
N ALA A 200 12.28 -9.39 -0.85
CA ALA A 200 12.92 -10.33 -1.80
C ALA A 200 13.01 -9.76 -3.22
N TYR A 201 11.98 -9.06 -3.69
CA TYR A 201 11.88 -8.70 -5.11
C TYR A 201 11.92 -7.21 -5.41
N ASN A 202 11.40 -6.34 -4.52
CA ASN A 202 11.17 -4.95 -4.88
C ASN A 202 12.46 -4.20 -5.19
N ALA A 203 13.48 -4.39 -4.37
CA ALA A 203 14.77 -3.76 -4.56
C ALA A 203 15.47 -4.24 -5.85
N LEU A 204 15.52 -5.55 -6.07
CA LEU A 204 16.14 -6.14 -7.26
C LEU A 204 15.42 -5.70 -8.54
N SER A 205 14.08 -5.79 -8.56
CA SER A 205 13.27 -5.30 -9.69
C SER A 205 13.51 -3.81 -9.97
N ALA A 206 13.66 -2.99 -8.92
CA ALA A 206 13.92 -1.56 -9.05
C ALA A 206 15.30 -1.26 -9.62
N LEU A 207 16.33 -1.93 -9.14
CA LEU A 207 17.73 -1.73 -9.56
C LEU A 207 17.95 -2.16 -11.00
N CYS A 208 17.42 -3.35 -11.36
CA CYS A 208 17.59 -3.91 -12.70
C CYS A 208 16.54 -3.41 -13.70
N GLN A 209 15.44 -2.80 -13.23
CA GLN A 209 14.28 -2.46 -14.05
C GLN A 209 13.77 -3.64 -14.87
N LEU A 210 13.69 -4.81 -14.21
CA LEU A 210 13.18 -6.05 -14.78
C LEU A 210 11.89 -6.49 -14.07
N PRO A 211 10.93 -7.09 -14.79
CA PRO A 211 9.80 -7.78 -14.21
C PRO A 211 10.24 -9.10 -13.56
N TYR A 212 9.41 -9.67 -12.71
CA TYR A 212 9.78 -10.81 -11.85
C TYR A 212 10.24 -12.05 -12.63
N GLY A 213 9.61 -12.40 -13.76
CA GLY A 213 9.98 -13.58 -14.55
C GLY A 213 11.42 -13.52 -15.08
N PRO A 214 11.78 -12.53 -15.92
CA PRO A 214 13.16 -12.35 -16.36
C PRO A 214 14.16 -12.14 -15.23
N LEU A 215 13.77 -11.47 -14.13
CA LEU A 215 14.65 -11.21 -13.00
C LEU A 215 15.19 -12.51 -12.40
N VAL A 216 14.32 -13.48 -12.12
CA VAL A 216 14.72 -14.73 -11.44
C VAL A 216 15.45 -15.72 -12.35
N GLN A 217 15.48 -15.49 -13.66
CA GLN A 217 16.24 -16.29 -14.60
C GLN A 217 17.73 -15.93 -14.63
N ALA A 218 18.10 -14.76 -14.08
CA ALA A 218 19.50 -14.35 -14.04
C ALA A 218 20.28 -15.20 -13.01
N PRO A 219 21.48 -15.70 -13.37
CA PRO A 219 22.29 -16.50 -12.47
C PRO A 219 22.55 -15.80 -11.13
N GLY A 220 22.43 -16.54 -10.02
CA GLY A 220 22.67 -16.06 -8.67
C GLY A 220 21.52 -15.24 -8.03
N VAL A 221 20.49 -14.84 -8.78
CA VAL A 221 19.37 -14.08 -8.22
C VAL A 221 18.57 -14.93 -7.23
N ALA A 222 18.39 -16.22 -7.52
CA ALA A 222 17.67 -17.11 -6.59
C ALA A 222 18.36 -17.21 -5.24
N ASP A 223 19.69 -17.30 -5.21
CA ASP A 223 20.48 -17.36 -3.97
C ASP A 223 20.34 -16.06 -3.17
N VAL A 224 20.45 -14.90 -3.84
CA VAL A 224 20.25 -13.59 -3.19
C VAL A 224 18.83 -13.45 -2.62
N VAL A 225 17.81 -13.92 -3.34
CA VAL A 225 16.42 -13.92 -2.87
C VAL A 225 16.28 -14.78 -1.61
N ASP A 226 16.82 -16.00 -1.64
CA ASP A 226 16.75 -16.92 -0.47
C ASP A 226 17.49 -16.34 0.74
N ASP A 227 18.64 -15.70 0.56
CA ASP A 227 19.39 -15.05 1.64
C ASP A 227 18.63 -13.83 2.21
N VAL A 228 18.03 -12.98 1.38
CA VAL A 228 17.19 -11.86 1.83
C VAL A 228 15.99 -12.38 2.63
N VAL A 229 15.36 -13.46 2.16
CA VAL A 229 14.24 -14.11 2.86
C VAL A 229 14.71 -14.65 4.22
N ALA A 230 15.86 -15.29 4.28
CA ALA A 230 16.42 -15.83 5.53
C ALA A 230 16.64 -14.73 6.58
N GLU A 231 17.19 -13.57 6.20
CA GLU A 231 17.32 -12.40 7.08
C GLU A 231 15.94 -11.92 7.58
N CYS A 232 14.96 -11.76 6.68
CA CYS A 232 13.61 -11.33 7.04
C CYS A 232 12.95 -12.30 8.04
N LEU A 233 13.07 -13.61 7.81
CA LEU A 233 12.51 -14.64 8.67
C LEU A 233 13.20 -14.68 10.05
N ALA A 234 14.51 -14.43 10.10
CA ALA A 234 15.25 -14.33 11.35
C ALA A 234 14.77 -13.14 12.20
N VAL A 235 14.56 -11.97 11.56
CA VAL A 235 14.03 -10.79 12.24
C VAL A 235 12.59 -11.02 12.69
N ALA A 236 11.72 -11.56 11.83
CA ALA A 236 10.32 -11.87 12.19
C ALA A 236 10.23 -12.81 13.39
N ARG A 237 11.07 -13.86 13.43
CA ARG A 237 11.15 -14.81 14.56
C ARG A 237 11.60 -14.12 15.84
N ALA A 238 12.64 -13.28 15.77
CA ALA A 238 13.14 -12.52 16.92
C ALA A 238 12.11 -11.49 17.41
N ASP A 239 11.27 -10.96 16.50
CA ASP A 239 10.16 -10.05 16.79
C ASP A 239 8.90 -10.78 17.32
N GLY A 240 8.96 -12.09 17.53
CA GLY A 240 7.84 -12.90 18.03
C GLY A 240 6.68 -13.04 17.05
N VAL A 241 6.92 -12.84 15.75
CA VAL A 241 5.86 -12.91 14.72
C VAL A 241 5.77 -14.33 14.18
N THR A 242 4.55 -14.88 14.18
CA THR A 242 4.22 -16.13 13.49
C THR A 242 3.76 -15.82 12.08
N LEU A 243 4.44 -16.39 11.09
CA LEU A 243 4.08 -16.20 9.68
C LEU A 243 3.08 -17.26 9.23
N PRO A 244 2.06 -16.88 8.42
CA PRO A 244 1.10 -17.85 7.88
C PRO A 244 1.72 -18.66 6.73
N GLY A 245 1.53 -19.98 6.75
CA GLY A 245 1.92 -20.86 5.66
C GLY A 245 3.44 -20.95 5.42
N ASP A 246 3.82 -21.39 4.21
CA ASP A 246 5.22 -21.48 3.76
C ASP A 246 5.60 -20.23 2.95
N VAL A 247 6.10 -19.21 3.65
CA VAL A 247 6.50 -17.94 3.02
C VAL A 247 7.66 -18.12 2.03
N PRO A 248 8.72 -18.90 2.30
CA PRO A 248 9.74 -19.21 1.31
C PRO A 248 9.20 -19.83 0.02
N ALA A 249 8.28 -20.78 0.11
CA ALA A 249 7.63 -21.38 -1.06
C ALA A 249 6.79 -20.33 -1.81
N ALA A 250 6.05 -19.47 -1.10
CA ALA A 250 5.28 -18.39 -1.71
C ALA A 250 6.17 -17.37 -2.44
N VAL A 251 7.34 -17.03 -1.87
CA VAL A 251 8.34 -16.16 -2.53
C VAL A 251 8.82 -16.82 -3.82
N ARG A 252 9.28 -18.07 -3.77
CA ARG A 252 9.76 -18.79 -4.96
C ARG A 252 8.69 -18.98 -6.04
N GLY A 253 7.43 -19.12 -5.65
CA GLY A 253 6.29 -19.28 -6.57
C GLY A 253 5.82 -18.00 -7.26
N LEU A 254 6.10 -16.84 -6.68
CA LEU A 254 5.57 -15.55 -7.16
C LEU A 254 5.92 -15.25 -8.63
N PRO A 255 7.17 -15.41 -9.11
CA PRO A 255 7.53 -15.09 -10.48
C PRO A 255 6.78 -15.92 -11.55
N ALA A 256 6.36 -17.13 -11.20
CA ALA A 256 5.55 -17.98 -12.09
C ALA A 256 4.10 -17.47 -12.20
N THR A 257 3.56 -16.87 -11.12
CA THR A 257 2.19 -16.35 -11.12
C THR A 257 2.08 -14.96 -11.74
N MET A 258 3.16 -14.16 -11.69
CA MET A 258 3.17 -12.77 -12.14
C MET A 258 4.45 -12.43 -12.93
N PRO A 259 4.80 -13.18 -14.00
CA PRO A 259 6.11 -13.06 -14.65
C PRO A 259 6.38 -11.68 -15.28
N GLY A 260 5.33 -11.01 -15.77
CA GLY A 260 5.43 -9.68 -16.39
C GLY A 260 5.33 -8.51 -15.41
N GLN A 261 5.15 -8.78 -14.10
CA GLN A 261 4.91 -7.72 -13.11
C GLN A 261 6.22 -7.07 -12.68
N PHE A 262 6.24 -5.74 -12.77
CA PHE A 262 7.25 -4.90 -12.11
C PHE A 262 6.83 -4.61 -10.68
N SER A 263 7.78 -4.55 -9.75
CA SER A 263 7.50 -4.14 -8.39
C SER A 263 7.04 -2.68 -8.29
N SER A 264 6.31 -2.34 -7.23
CA SER A 264 5.93 -0.94 -6.96
C SER A 264 7.15 -0.02 -6.82
N THR A 265 8.23 -0.51 -6.20
CA THR A 265 9.50 0.22 -6.08
C THR A 265 10.13 0.47 -7.44
N ALA A 266 10.11 -0.51 -8.36
CA ALA A 266 10.60 -0.32 -9.72
C ALA A 266 9.80 0.73 -10.49
N GLN A 267 8.48 0.74 -10.33
CA GLN A 267 7.61 1.75 -10.92
C GLN A 267 7.89 3.15 -10.37
N ASP A 268 8.07 3.29 -9.05
CA ASP A 268 8.41 4.58 -8.42
C ASP A 268 9.76 5.10 -8.93
N VAL A 269 10.82 4.27 -8.94
CA VAL A 269 12.15 4.63 -9.42
C VAL A 269 12.13 5.01 -10.91
N ALA A 270 11.41 4.25 -11.74
CA ALA A 270 11.28 4.57 -13.17
C ALA A 270 10.64 5.93 -13.42
N LEU A 271 9.72 6.36 -12.53
CA LEU A 271 9.02 7.64 -12.62
C LEU A 271 9.71 8.77 -11.83
N GLY A 272 10.88 8.52 -11.24
CA GLY A 272 11.57 9.50 -10.40
C GLY A 272 10.83 9.85 -9.11
N LYS A 273 9.95 8.98 -8.64
CA LYS A 273 9.21 9.17 -7.40
C LYS A 273 9.97 8.58 -6.21
N PRO A 274 9.83 9.14 -5.01
CA PRO A 274 10.35 8.52 -3.80
C PRO A 274 9.78 7.12 -3.62
N SER A 275 10.67 6.14 -3.40
CA SER A 275 10.30 4.76 -3.12
C SER A 275 9.99 4.56 -1.63
N GLU A 276 9.32 3.45 -1.32
CA GLU A 276 9.04 3.05 0.06
C GLU A 276 10.11 2.09 0.62
N ILE A 277 11.31 2.05 0.03
CA ILE A 277 12.36 1.09 0.41
C ILE A 277 12.72 1.15 1.90
N ASP A 278 12.59 2.32 2.52
CA ASP A 278 12.87 2.54 3.95
C ASP A 278 11.81 1.91 4.86
N HIS A 279 10.62 1.68 4.33
CA HIS A 279 9.51 1.01 5.02
C HIS A 279 9.38 -0.48 4.64
N LEU A 280 10.23 -0.96 3.74
CA LEU A 280 10.36 -2.37 3.34
C LEU A 280 11.69 -2.94 3.87
N ASN A 281 12.71 -3.08 3.03
CA ASN A 281 14.03 -3.56 3.47
C ASN A 281 14.58 -2.73 4.64
N GLY A 282 14.38 -1.40 4.63
CA GLY A 282 14.80 -0.53 5.73
C GLY A 282 14.08 -0.78 7.05
N TYR A 283 12.82 -1.24 7.04
CA TYR A 283 12.15 -1.67 8.25
C TYR A 283 12.82 -2.92 8.83
N VAL A 284 13.10 -3.93 8.00
CA VAL A 284 13.80 -5.15 8.41
C VAL A 284 15.18 -4.82 9.01
N VAL A 285 15.90 -3.89 8.40
CA VAL A 285 17.21 -3.42 8.92
C VAL A 285 17.06 -2.79 10.31
N ARG A 286 16.17 -1.81 10.48
CA ARG A 286 15.98 -1.15 11.79
C ARG A 286 15.49 -2.13 12.86
N ARG A 287 14.59 -3.03 12.50
CA ARG A 287 14.08 -4.01 13.45
C ARG A 287 15.12 -5.05 13.81
N GLY A 288 15.92 -5.50 12.83
CA GLY A 288 17.06 -6.38 13.05
C GLY A 288 18.09 -5.76 14.00
N GLU A 289 18.46 -4.49 13.80
CA GLU A 289 19.36 -3.75 14.71
C GLU A 289 18.81 -3.71 16.15
N ALA A 290 17.53 -3.40 16.32
CA ALA A 290 16.89 -3.35 17.63
C ALA A 290 16.84 -4.71 18.34
N LEU A 291 16.84 -5.82 17.58
CA LEU A 291 16.75 -7.20 18.08
C LEU A 291 18.09 -7.95 18.06
N GLY A 292 19.18 -7.30 17.61
CA GLY A 292 20.49 -7.92 17.49
C GLY A 292 20.61 -8.97 16.37
N VAL A 293 19.75 -8.89 15.35
CA VAL A 293 19.74 -9.80 14.18
C VAL A 293 20.42 -9.13 13.00
N PRO A 294 21.52 -9.68 12.46
CA PRO A 294 22.20 -9.12 11.28
C PRO A 294 21.31 -9.17 10.02
N THR A 295 21.33 -8.09 9.24
CA THR A 295 20.57 -7.98 7.99
C THR A 295 21.38 -7.28 6.87
N PRO A 296 22.59 -7.79 6.55
CA PRO A 296 23.51 -7.12 5.63
C PRO A 296 22.97 -7.00 4.21
N LEU A 297 22.23 -7.97 3.70
CA LEU A 297 21.66 -7.92 2.34
C LEU A 297 20.50 -6.93 2.26
N ASN A 298 19.56 -6.96 3.20
CA ASN A 298 18.49 -5.98 3.26
C ASN A 298 19.05 -4.56 3.35
N ARG A 299 20.10 -4.33 4.14
CA ARG A 299 20.80 -3.04 4.24
C ARG A 299 21.44 -2.66 2.91
N THR A 300 22.14 -3.57 2.25
CA THR A 300 22.77 -3.31 0.96
C THR A 300 21.75 -2.92 -0.09
N LEU A 301 20.67 -3.69 -0.22
CA LEU A 301 19.59 -3.40 -1.15
C LEU A 301 18.88 -2.08 -0.86
N GLN A 302 18.64 -1.75 0.41
CA GLN A 302 18.09 -0.46 0.82
C GLN A 302 18.97 0.70 0.33
N VAL A 303 20.28 0.63 0.59
CA VAL A 303 21.23 1.68 0.18
C VAL A 303 21.30 1.81 -1.33
N LEU A 304 21.38 0.70 -2.06
CA LEU A 304 21.47 0.73 -3.52
C LEU A 304 20.20 1.35 -4.15
N VAL A 305 19.00 1.03 -3.64
CA VAL A 305 17.76 1.65 -4.14
C VAL A 305 17.70 3.15 -3.83
N ARG A 306 18.18 3.59 -2.66
CA ARG A 306 18.28 5.04 -2.34
C ARG A 306 19.23 5.79 -3.30
N LEU A 307 20.27 5.12 -3.77
CA LEU A 307 21.27 5.68 -4.69
C LEU A 307 20.87 5.50 -6.16
N ALA A 308 19.84 4.70 -6.48
CA ALA A 308 19.44 4.44 -7.85
C ALA A 308 18.99 5.74 -8.54
N PRO A 309 19.64 6.15 -9.66
CA PRO A 309 19.25 7.35 -10.39
C PRO A 309 17.86 7.15 -11.00
N SER A 310 16.98 8.14 -10.86
CA SER A 310 15.75 8.14 -11.62
C SER A 310 16.06 8.21 -13.12
N ARG A 311 15.32 7.46 -13.96
CA ARG A 311 15.48 7.54 -15.43
C ARG A 311 15.28 8.96 -15.96
N VAL A 312 14.46 9.76 -15.28
CA VAL A 312 14.24 11.17 -15.59
C VAL A 312 15.52 11.99 -15.41
N GLN A 313 16.29 11.73 -14.34
CA GLN A 313 17.58 12.41 -14.12
C GLN A 313 18.68 11.93 -15.06
N ALA A 314 18.71 10.63 -15.39
CA ALA A 314 19.68 10.07 -16.33
C ALA A 314 19.51 10.61 -17.76
N SER A 315 18.27 10.91 -18.19
CA SER A 315 18.04 11.51 -19.50
C SER A 315 18.36 13.00 -19.61
N GLN A 316 18.52 13.69 -18.47
CA GLN A 316 18.87 15.11 -18.38
C GLN A 316 20.38 15.35 -18.10
N ALA A 317 21.15 14.31 -17.82
CA ALA A 317 22.59 14.45 -17.67
C ALA A 317 23.23 14.92 -19.01
N PRO A 318 24.02 16.01 -19.01
CA PRO A 318 24.68 16.45 -20.23
C PRO A 318 25.59 15.34 -20.75
N ARG A 319 25.36 14.91 -22.00
CA ARG A 319 26.31 14.02 -22.70
C ARG A 319 27.62 14.82 -22.85
N ASN A 320 28.63 14.52 -22.07
CA ASN A 320 29.95 15.06 -22.32
C ASN A 320 30.32 14.72 -23.77
N PRO A 321 30.75 15.71 -24.57
CA PRO A 321 31.24 15.43 -25.90
C PRO A 321 32.49 14.54 -25.80
N PRO A 322 32.72 13.66 -26.78
CA PRO A 322 33.90 12.80 -26.78
C PRO A 322 35.14 13.66 -26.72
N GLN A 323 36.00 13.43 -25.73
CA GLN A 323 37.33 14.03 -25.68
C GLN A 323 38.13 13.40 -26.82
N ASN A 324 38.31 14.16 -27.91
CA ASN A 324 39.24 13.80 -28.97
C ASN A 324 40.65 13.88 -28.40
N SER A 325 41.29 12.75 -28.27
CA SER A 325 42.72 12.57 -28.12
C SER A 325 43.31 12.05 -29.41
#